data_f3c8a03c5cbb10da6400eb0d66efd1f0
#
_entry.id   f3c8a03c5cbb10da6400eb0d66efd1f0
#
_cell.length_a   1.000
_cell.length_b   1.000
_cell.length_c   1.000
_cell.angle_alpha   90.00
_cell.angle_beta   90.00
_cell.angle_gamma   90.00
#
_symmetry.space_group_name_H-M   'P 1'
#
loop_
_entity.id
_entity.type
_entity.pdbx_description
1 polymer ?
#
loop_
_entity_poly.entity_id
_entity_poly.type
_entity_poly.pdbx_seq_one_letter_code
_entity_poly.pdbx_strand_id
1 'polypeptide(L)'
;MIHQRDPFARFKRALAGSANRFGLSLQDIVFTDRPWSSATFTGHRLSGTLTVEGAAIDGWLAALLEEELAVSGLIVADIVASHCHRGADGDGIMLEALLLEA
;
A
#
# COMPACT_ATOMS: atom_id res chain seq x y z
N MET A 1 -5.58 5.62 -23.82
CA MET A 1 -5.61 5.33 -23.23
C MET A 1 -5.53 4.90 -22.26
N ILE A 2 -5.69 4.60 -21.95
CA ILE A 2 -5.80 4.31 -20.95
C ILE A 2 -5.27 3.58 -20.24
N HIS A 3 -4.92 3.32 -19.68
CA HIS A 3 -4.27 2.73 -18.99
C HIS A 3 -4.37 2.81 -17.62
N GLN A 4 -5.22 3.20 -17.16
CA GLN A 4 -5.49 3.45 -15.84
C GLN A 4 -5.98 2.31 -15.08
N ARG A 5 -5.86 1.16 -15.62
CA ARG A 5 -6.19 -0.05 -14.95
C ARG A 5 -5.06 -0.65 -14.17
N ASP A 6 -3.95 0.06 -14.09
CA ASP A 6 -2.81 -0.41 -13.34
C ASP A 6 -3.15 -0.48 -11.85
N PRO A 7 -3.27 -1.68 -11.25
CA PRO A 7 -3.63 -1.81 -9.84
C PRO A 7 -2.56 -1.25 -8.91
N PHE A 8 -1.30 -1.32 -9.32
CA PHE A 8 -0.23 -0.75 -8.51
C PHE A 8 -0.38 0.77 -8.42
N ALA A 9 -0.66 1.43 -9.54
CA ALA A 9 -0.81 2.89 -9.53
C ALA A 9 -2.00 3.30 -8.66
N ARG A 10 -3.09 2.56 -8.73
CA ARG A 10 -4.27 2.86 -7.91
C ARG A 10 -4.00 2.62 -6.43
N PHE A 11 -3.31 1.54 -6.10
CA PHE A 11 -2.96 1.23 -4.73
C PHE A 11 -2.01 2.29 -4.16
N LYS A 12 -1.01 2.66 -4.95
CA LYS A 12 -0.04 3.68 -4.55
C LYS A 12 -0.73 5.01 -4.26
N ARG A 13 -1.69 5.39 -5.10
CA ARG A 13 -2.44 6.64 -4.89
C ARG A 13 -3.25 6.57 -3.60
N ALA A 14 -3.87 5.43 -3.33
CA ALA A 14 -4.65 5.25 -2.11
C ALA A 14 -3.76 5.31 -0.87
N LEU A 15 -2.58 4.70 -0.94
CA LEU A 15 -1.61 4.77 0.16
C LEU A 15 -1.17 6.20 0.42
N ALA A 16 -0.86 6.93 -0.65
CA ALA A 16 -0.41 8.32 -0.52
C ALA A 16 -1.49 9.19 0.10
N GLY A 17 -2.74 9.00 -0.30
CA GLY A 17 -3.86 9.73 0.28
C GLY A 17 -4.03 9.42 1.76
N SER A 18 -3.90 8.16 2.12
CA SER A 18 -3.99 7.73 3.52
C SER A 18 -2.87 8.34 4.34
N ALA A 19 -1.63 8.25 3.86
CA ALA A 19 -0.47 8.80 4.55
C ALA A 19 -0.59 10.32 4.72
N ASN A 20 -1.10 10.99 3.70
CA ASN A 20 -1.26 12.44 3.74
C ASN A 20 -2.17 12.89 4.87
N ARG A 21 -3.19 12.10 5.20
CA ARG A 21 -4.08 12.43 6.32
C ARG A 21 -3.36 12.39 7.67
N PHE A 22 -2.22 11.70 7.74
CA PHE A 22 -1.40 11.62 8.95
C PHE A 22 -0.20 12.57 8.88
N GLY A 23 -0.15 13.44 7.86
CA GLY A 23 0.96 14.35 7.68
C GLY A 23 2.23 13.67 7.23
N LEU A 24 2.13 12.50 6.61
CA LEU A 24 3.28 11.71 6.19
C LEU A 24 3.53 11.85 4.70
N SER A 25 4.79 11.65 4.32
CA SER A 25 5.24 11.70 2.94
C SER A 25 5.83 10.34 2.57
N LEU A 26 5.45 9.80 1.43
CA LEU A 26 5.95 8.52 0.94
C LEU A 26 6.97 8.74 -0.16
N GLN A 27 8.07 7.98 -0.10
CA GLN A 27 9.16 8.10 -1.06
C GLN A 27 9.71 6.72 -1.38
N ASP A 28 10.46 6.63 -2.47
CA ASP A 28 11.21 5.42 -2.84
C ASP A 28 10.34 4.18 -2.83
N ILE A 29 9.18 4.27 -3.45
CA ILE A 29 8.21 3.18 -3.46
C ILE A 29 8.60 2.17 -4.53
N VAL A 30 8.95 0.96 -4.11
CA VAL A 30 9.38 -0.12 -4.99
C VAL A 30 8.55 -1.36 -4.67
N PHE A 31 7.67 -1.74 -5.58
CA PHE A 31 6.79 -2.89 -5.38
C PHE A 31 6.89 -3.86 -6.54
N THR A 32 6.71 -5.13 -6.22
CA THR A 32 6.57 -6.21 -7.19
C THR A 32 5.10 -6.59 -7.25
N ASP A 33 4.57 -6.72 -8.45
CA ASP A 33 3.18 -7.11 -8.68
C ASP A 33 3.17 -8.53 -9.20
N ARG A 34 2.45 -9.43 -8.52
CA ARG A 34 2.29 -10.81 -8.95
C ARG A 34 0.82 -11.10 -9.17
N PRO A 35 0.46 -11.67 -10.31
CA PRO A 35 -0.92 -12.11 -10.54
C PRO A 35 -1.32 -13.13 -9.49
N TRP A 36 -2.56 -13.07 -9.08
CA TRP A 36 -3.11 -14.00 -8.10
C TRP A 36 -4.51 -14.39 -8.53
N SER A 37 -4.86 -15.66 -8.37
CA SER A 37 -6.21 -16.09 -8.68
C SER A 37 -6.62 -17.26 -7.81
N SER A 38 -7.92 -17.35 -7.60
CA SER A 38 -8.54 -18.49 -6.95
C SER A 38 -9.71 -18.92 -7.83
N ALA A 39 -10.50 -19.88 -7.36
CA ALA A 39 -11.67 -20.32 -8.12
C ALA A 39 -12.68 -19.21 -8.33
N THR A 40 -12.73 -18.23 -7.44
CA THR A 40 -13.76 -17.21 -7.42
C THR A 40 -13.27 -15.81 -7.80
N PHE A 41 -12.00 -15.52 -7.49
CA PHE A 41 -11.48 -14.16 -7.64
C PHE A 41 -10.17 -14.16 -8.41
N THR A 42 -9.94 -13.05 -9.10
CA THR A 42 -8.61 -12.73 -9.63
C THR A 42 -8.13 -11.45 -8.99
N GLY A 43 -6.84 -11.26 -8.95
CA GLY A 43 -6.28 -10.09 -8.33
C GLY A 43 -4.76 -10.04 -8.45
N HIS A 44 -4.17 -9.31 -7.52
CA HIS A 44 -2.74 -9.04 -7.53
C HIS A 44 -2.20 -9.09 -6.11
N ARG A 45 -1.04 -9.69 -5.96
CA ARG A 45 -0.31 -9.61 -4.70
C ARG A 45 0.82 -8.62 -4.91
N LEU A 46 0.76 -7.52 -4.19
CA LEU A 46 1.80 -6.48 -4.24
C LEU A 46 2.69 -6.64 -3.02
N SER A 47 3.99 -6.53 -3.22
CA SER A 47 4.94 -6.71 -2.14
C SER A 47 6.14 -5.82 -2.41
N GLY A 48 6.62 -5.12 -1.40
CA GLY A 48 7.74 -4.23 -1.60
C GLY A 48 8.04 -3.36 -0.41
N THR A 49 8.77 -2.29 -0.68
CA THR A 49 9.24 -1.38 0.35
C THR A 49 8.97 0.07 -0.05
N LEU A 50 8.92 0.92 0.96
CA LEU A 50 8.82 2.36 0.75
C LEU A 50 9.46 3.06 1.94
N THR A 51 9.78 4.34 1.74
CA THR A 51 10.30 5.19 2.79
C THR A 51 9.22 6.16 3.21
N VAL A 52 9.01 6.31 4.51
CA VAL A 52 7.96 7.16 5.06
C VAL A 52 8.59 8.20 5.95
N GLU A 53 8.28 9.47 5.72
CA GLU A 53 8.75 10.58 6.53
C GLU A 53 7.59 11.22 7.27
N GLY A 54 7.82 11.56 8.54
CA GLY A 54 6.85 12.24 9.36
C GLY A 54 6.82 11.67 10.76
N ALA A 55 5.99 12.28 11.63
CA ALA A 55 5.98 11.93 13.04
C ALA A 55 5.01 10.82 13.40
N ALA A 56 3.93 10.66 12.62
CA ALA A 56 2.83 9.77 13.00
C ALA A 56 2.87 8.43 12.28
N ILE A 57 4.06 7.87 12.03
CA ILE A 57 4.22 6.66 11.25
C ILE A 57 3.54 5.47 11.93
N ASP A 58 3.74 5.30 13.23
CA ASP A 58 3.14 4.16 13.94
C ASP A 58 1.63 4.24 13.93
N GLY A 59 1.07 5.44 14.08
CA GLY A 59 -0.37 5.63 14.03
C GLY A 59 -0.94 5.30 12.64
N TRP A 60 -0.22 5.67 11.59
CA TRP A 60 -0.64 5.37 10.23
C TRP A 60 -0.60 3.86 9.95
N LEU A 61 0.47 3.18 10.40
CA LEU A 61 0.57 1.74 10.21
C LEU A 61 -0.59 1.02 10.91
N ALA A 62 -0.92 1.45 12.13
CA ALA A 62 -2.05 0.86 12.84
C ALA A 62 -3.36 1.09 12.08
N ALA A 63 -3.54 2.29 11.53
CA ALA A 63 -4.75 2.59 10.77
C ALA A 63 -4.84 1.76 9.49
N LEU A 64 -3.72 1.52 8.80
CA LEU A 64 -3.72 0.67 7.61
C LEU A 64 -4.20 -0.74 7.93
N LEU A 65 -3.86 -1.26 9.09
CA LEU A 65 -4.21 -2.63 9.47
C LEU A 65 -5.63 -2.72 10.01
N GLU A 66 -6.19 -1.64 10.53
CA GLU A 66 -7.49 -1.65 11.16
C GLU A 66 -8.60 -1.08 10.29
N GLU A 67 -8.28 -0.12 9.44
CA GLU A 67 -9.26 0.55 8.61
C GLU A 67 -9.17 0.04 7.19
N GLU A 68 -10.31 0.01 6.53
CA GLU A 68 -10.37 -0.43 5.16
C GLU A 68 -9.80 0.66 4.24
N LEU A 69 -8.77 0.33 3.50
CA LEU A 69 -8.18 1.25 2.53
C LEU A 69 -8.99 1.15 1.24
N ALA A 70 -9.56 2.26 0.81
CA ALA A 70 -10.37 2.29 -0.39
C ALA A 70 -9.48 2.46 -1.63
N VAL A 71 -9.52 1.48 -2.53
CA VAL A 71 -8.78 1.52 -3.79
C VAL A 71 -9.79 1.37 -4.92
N SER A 72 -9.77 2.33 -5.85
CA SER A 72 -10.75 2.38 -6.91
C SER A 72 -10.77 1.08 -7.72
N GLY A 73 -11.94 0.42 -7.78
CA GLY A 73 -12.13 -0.79 -8.58
C GLY A 73 -11.48 -2.04 -8.02
N LEU A 74 -10.97 -1.98 -6.79
CA LEU A 74 -10.28 -3.11 -6.17
C LEU A 74 -10.75 -3.28 -4.73
N ILE A 75 -10.64 -4.50 -4.24
CA ILE A 75 -10.90 -4.82 -2.85
C ILE A 75 -9.58 -5.17 -2.20
N VAL A 76 -9.22 -4.50 -1.10
CA VAL A 76 -8.03 -4.86 -0.35
C VAL A 76 -8.42 -6.01 0.57
N ALA A 77 -8.05 -7.22 0.18
CA ALA A 77 -8.42 -8.41 0.92
C ALA A 77 -7.49 -8.65 2.11
N ASP A 78 -6.27 -8.18 2.00
CA ASP A 78 -5.30 -8.35 3.06
C ASP A 78 -4.22 -7.28 2.91
N ILE A 79 -3.69 -6.81 4.03
CA ILE A 79 -2.59 -5.87 4.02
C ILE A 79 -1.74 -6.10 5.26
N VAL A 80 -0.43 -6.16 5.08
CA VAL A 80 0.53 -6.36 6.16
C VAL A 80 1.63 -5.32 5.97
N ALA A 81 2.00 -4.65 7.04
CA ALA A 81 3.05 -3.65 6.99
C ALA A 81 3.88 -3.71 8.26
N SER A 82 5.19 -3.52 8.11
CA SER A 82 6.09 -3.52 9.25
C SER A 82 7.29 -2.64 8.97
N HIS A 83 7.93 -2.16 10.04
CA HIS A 83 9.18 -1.43 9.91
C HIS A 83 10.30 -2.36 9.48
N CYS A 84 11.10 -1.96 8.49
CA CYS A 84 12.36 -2.63 8.22
C CYS A 84 13.52 -1.89 8.86
N HIS A 85 13.44 -0.56 8.96
CA HIS A 85 14.46 0.20 9.69
C HIS A 85 13.91 1.58 10.01
N ARG A 86 14.55 2.25 10.97
CA ARG A 86 14.24 3.63 11.33
C ARG A 86 15.45 4.47 11.03
N GLY A 87 15.25 5.61 10.37
CA GLY A 87 16.34 6.46 9.97
C GLY A 87 16.01 7.94 10.14
N ALA A 88 17.05 8.77 10.08
CA ALA A 88 16.89 10.20 10.21
C ALA A 88 16.11 10.82 9.05
N ASP A 89 16.25 10.21 7.87
CA ASP A 89 15.60 10.72 6.65
C ASP A 89 14.32 9.98 6.32
N GLY A 90 13.79 9.23 7.28
CA GLY A 90 12.56 8.47 7.10
C GLY A 90 12.72 7.04 7.52
N ASP A 91 11.60 6.36 7.69
CA ASP A 91 11.56 4.97 8.09
C ASP A 91 11.31 4.09 6.89
N GLY A 92 12.04 2.98 6.79
CA GLY A 92 11.78 1.96 5.78
C GLY A 92 10.63 1.07 6.23
N ILE A 93 9.65 0.90 5.35
CA ILE A 93 8.48 0.08 5.63
C ILE A 93 8.41 -1.02 4.58
N MET A 94 8.20 -2.24 5.04
CA MET A 94 7.90 -3.37 4.16
C MET A 94 6.40 -3.56 4.16
N LEU A 95 5.81 -3.74 2.98
CA LEU A 95 4.36 -3.83 2.86
C LEU A 95 3.97 -4.89 1.85
N GLU A 96 2.96 -5.68 2.20
CA GLU A 96 2.33 -6.63 1.28
C GLU A 96 0.85 -6.40 1.27
N ALA A 97 0.22 -6.53 0.10
CA ALA A 97 -1.22 -6.39 0.00
C ALA A 97 -1.76 -7.38 -1.03
N LEU A 98 -2.93 -7.92 -0.74
CA LEU A 98 -3.67 -8.73 -1.70
C LEU A 98 -4.84 -7.89 -2.18
N LEU A 99 -4.84 -7.58 -3.47
CA LEU A 99 -5.89 -6.78 -4.10
C LEU A 99 -6.71 -7.69 -4.99
N LEU A 100 -8.02 -7.67 -4.81
CA LEU A 100 -8.94 -8.46 -5.63
C LEU A 100 -9.68 -7.53 -6.57
N GLU A 101 -9.89 -7.99 -7.79
CA GLU A 101 -10.68 -7.22 -8.76
C GLU A 101 -12.14 -7.32 -8.39
N ALA A 102 -12.77 -6.17 -8.37
CA ALA A 102 -14.17 -6.08 -7.99
C ALA A 102 -15.08 -6.34 -9.18
#